data_f21b75bb5001abdea1365c6931387cba
#
_entry.id   f21b75bb5001abdea1365c6931387cba
#
_cell.length_a   1.000
_cell.length_b   1.000
_cell.length_c   1.000
_cell.angle_alpha   90.00
_cell.angle_beta   90.00
_cell.angle_gamma   90.00
#
_symmetry.space_group_name_H-M   'P 1'
#
loop_
_entity.id
_entity.type
_entity.pdbx_description
1 polymer ?
#
loop_
_entity_poly.entity_id
_entity_poly.type
_entity_poly.pdbx_seq_one_letter_code
_entity_poly.pdbx_strand_id
1 'polypeptide(L)'
;IRNKNIWTNTYSTIGKKPDKYNLVFAPEMDKIIRVDESIETITKTIVDTDEPVEVRRLELKNTGAIEEILEITGFIEPIISDKMQDYAHKAFNNLFLSYEYIDSTNTILIKRKSHTASEQDIYMAVNLFTQNNTIGEVEYEIDKERFFGRCNYKVPKEVENSIPFSRKIGYTTDPIVAMKQTINIRPEETTYIDFIISVGEDRENVLKNVVRFMNNENTKRTFELLKAKSEAENRYLGLKGKDIEIYQQMLLSLIHIWRC
;
A
#
# COMPACT_ATOMS: atom_id res chain seq x y z
N ILE A 1 -3.40 -17.94 -9.94
CA ILE A 1 -4.15 -17.35 -11.07
C ILE A 1 -5.05 -18.40 -11.65
N ARG A 2 -6.25 -18.53 -11.11
CA ARG A 2 -7.32 -19.24 -11.77
C ARG A 2 -7.91 -18.31 -12.83
N ASN A 3 -7.78 -18.71 -14.09
CA ASN A 3 -8.49 -18.13 -15.24
C ASN A 3 -8.28 -16.62 -15.52
N LYS A 4 -7.10 -16.06 -15.29
CA LYS A 4 -6.83 -14.62 -15.59
C LYS A 4 -7.85 -13.64 -14.98
N ASN A 5 -8.40 -13.98 -13.83
CA ASN A 5 -9.37 -13.14 -13.15
C ASN A 5 -8.62 -12.11 -12.28
N ILE A 6 -8.49 -10.90 -12.78
CA ILE A 6 -7.75 -9.80 -12.11
C ILE A 6 -8.76 -8.82 -11.52
N TRP A 7 -8.56 -8.44 -10.27
CA TRP A 7 -9.31 -7.36 -9.65
C TRP A 7 -8.39 -6.50 -8.76
N THR A 8 -8.84 -5.34 -8.41
CA THR A 8 -8.16 -4.42 -7.49
C THR A 8 -9.06 -4.19 -6.28
N ASN A 9 -8.48 -3.79 -5.17
CA ASN A 9 -9.24 -3.45 -3.96
C ASN A 9 -10.33 -2.39 -4.24
N THR A 10 -10.05 -1.40 -5.10
CA THR A 10 -11.02 -0.39 -5.53
C THR A 10 -11.66 -0.76 -6.87
N TYR A 11 -12.94 -0.46 -7.03
CA TYR A 11 -13.66 -0.68 -8.29
C TYR A 11 -13.12 0.18 -9.44
N SER A 12 -12.78 1.42 -9.16
CA SER A 12 -12.45 2.42 -10.19
C SER A 12 -11.18 2.13 -10.98
N THR A 13 -10.23 1.38 -10.42
CA THR A 13 -8.90 1.19 -11.03
C THR A 13 -8.98 0.42 -12.36
N ILE A 14 -9.60 -0.75 -12.36
CA ILE A 14 -9.74 -1.59 -13.57
C ILE A 14 -11.20 -1.76 -14.03
N GLY A 15 -12.16 -1.27 -13.25
CA GLY A 15 -13.58 -1.30 -13.59
C GLY A 15 -14.25 -2.68 -13.49
N LYS A 16 -13.58 -3.68 -12.88
CA LYS A 16 -14.20 -4.99 -12.67
C LYS A 16 -15.24 -4.89 -11.56
N LYS A 17 -16.51 -5.20 -11.90
CA LYS A 17 -17.62 -5.18 -10.95
C LYS A 17 -17.48 -6.33 -9.95
N PRO A 18 -17.46 -6.05 -8.64
CA PRO A 18 -17.48 -7.07 -7.60
C PRO A 18 -18.89 -7.62 -7.36
N ASP A 19 -19.00 -8.77 -6.71
CA ASP A 19 -20.28 -9.34 -6.28
C ASP A 19 -20.85 -8.54 -5.09
N LYS A 20 -19.96 -8.10 -4.17
CA LYS A 20 -20.30 -7.19 -3.08
C LYS A 20 -19.22 -6.13 -2.94
N TYR A 21 -19.61 -4.90 -2.60
CA TYR A 21 -18.70 -3.79 -2.41
C TYR A 21 -19.22 -2.84 -1.35
N ASN A 22 -18.42 -2.58 -0.33
CA ASN A 22 -18.72 -1.63 0.72
C ASN A 22 -17.48 -0.81 1.10
N LEU A 23 -17.67 0.48 1.28
CA LEU A 23 -16.63 1.42 1.72
C LEU A 23 -17.03 1.96 3.08
N VAL A 24 -16.10 1.92 4.02
CA VAL A 24 -16.26 2.53 5.34
C VAL A 24 -15.09 3.48 5.54
N PHE A 25 -15.41 4.75 5.66
CA PHE A 25 -14.45 5.79 6.04
C PHE A 25 -14.69 6.13 7.50
N ALA A 26 -13.67 5.92 8.32
CA ALA A 26 -13.69 6.25 9.74
C ALA A 26 -12.50 7.17 10.05
N PRO A 27 -12.55 8.01 11.11
CA PRO A 27 -11.45 8.89 11.46
C PRO A 27 -10.12 8.17 11.67
N GLU A 28 -10.21 6.91 12.13
CA GLU A 28 -9.05 6.10 12.46
C GLU A 28 -8.53 5.24 11.33
N MET A 29 -9.38 4.92 10.32
CA MET A 29 -8.98 4.06 9.21
C MET A 29 -9.96 4.11 8.04
N ASP A 30 -9.45 3.84 6.85
CA ASP A 30 -10.25 3.51 5.69
C ASP A 30 -10.38 2.00 5.55
N LYS A 31 -11.61 1.52 5.26
CA LYS A 31 -11.90 0.11 5.08
C LYS A 31 -12.68 -0.12 3.80
N ILE A 32 -12.15 -1.01 2.96
CA ILE A 32 -12.80 -1.46 1.72
C ILE A 32 -13.11 -2.94 1.87
N ILE A 33 -14.38 -3.30 1.70
CA ILE A 33 -14.83 -4.69 1.72
C ILE A 33 -15.30 -5.04 0.32
N ARG A 34 -14.73 -6.09 -0.25
CA ARG A 34 -15.01 -6.54 -1.61
C ARG A 34 -15.13 -8.06 -1.65
N VAL A 35 -16.08 -8.57 -2.41
CA VAL A 35 -16.23 -10.00 -2.68
C VAL A 35 -16.16 -10.21 -4.18
N ASP A 36 -15.29 -11.10 -4.60
CA ASP A 36 -15.16 -11.58 -5.98
C ASP A 36 -15.17 -13.11 -5.96
N GLU A 37 -16.26 -13.70 -6.45
CA GLU A 37 -16.47 -15.14 -6.44
C GLU A 37 -16.35 -15.74 -5.02
N SER A 38 -15.35 -16.59 -4.79
CA SER A 38 -15.09 -17.24 -3.50
C SER A 38 -14.17 -16.44 -2.55
N ILE A 39 -13.66 -15.30 -2.99
CA ILE A 39 -12.70 -14.52 -2.19
C ILE A 39 -13.34 -13.26 -1.63
N GLU A 40 -13.41 -13.18 -0.31
CA GLU A 40 -13.68 -11.93 0.39
C GLU A 40 -12.36 -11.22 0.67
N THR A 41 -12.28 -9.95 0.28
CA THR A 41 -11.12 -9.08 0.46
C THR A 41 -11.50 -7.90 1.34
N ILE A 42 -10.76 -7.68 2.43
CA ILE A 42 -10.91 -6.52 3.30
C ILE A 42 -9.60 -5.76 3.31
N THR A 43 -9.59 -4.57 2.74
CA THR A 43 -8.43 -3.66 2.81
C THR A 43 -8.65 -2.66 3.93
N LYS A 44 -7.67 -2.51 4.82
CA LYS A 44 -7.64 -1.51 5.88
C LYS A 44 -6.37 -0.68 5.75
N THR A 45 -6.50 0.64 5.74
CA THR A 45 -5.36 1.56 5.70
C THR A 45 -5.32 2.36 6.99
N ILE A 46 -4.15 2.35 7.62
CA ILE A 46 -3.84 3.17 8.81
C ILE A 46 -2.54 3.89 8.64
N VAL A 47 -2.43 5.02 9.35
CA VAL A 47 -1.17 5.76 9.54
C VAL A 47 -0.87 5.78 11.04
N ASP A 48 0.34 5.37 11.43
CA ASP A 48 0.75 5.44 12.84
C ASP A 48 0.82 6.90 13.30
N THR A 49 0.50 7.15 14.56
CA THR A 49 0.49 8.50 15.13
C THR A 49 1.85 8.95 15.63
N ASP A 50 2.72 8.02 15.95
CA ASP A 50 4.01 8.28 16.60
C ASP A 50 5.16 8.26 15.59
N GLU A 51 5.04 7.43 14.56
CA GLU A 51 6.06 7.26 13.53
C GLU A 51 5.46 7.46 12.13
N PRO A 52 6.23 7.95 11.17
CA PRO A 52 5.76 8.17 9.80
C PRO A 52 5.65 6.85 9.02
N VAL A 53 4.68 6.04 9.42
CA VAL A 53 4.42 4.72 8.84
C VAL A 53 2.96 4.59 8.42
N GLU A 54 2.75 4.17 7.18
CA GLU A 54 1.45 3.74 6.67
C GLU A 54 1.44 2.23 6.50
N VAL A 55 0.39 1.58 6.97
CA VAL A 55 0.14 0.14 6.76
C VAL A 55 -1.17 -0.04 6.01
N ARG A 56 -1.09 -0.71 4.87
CA ARG A 56 -2.25 -1.17 4.10
C ARG A 56 -2.37 -2.66 4.27
N ARG A 57 -3.26 -3.08 5.17
CA ARG A 57 -3.55 -4.50 5.41
C ARG A 57 -4.60 -5.01 4.46
N LEU A 58 -4.28 -6.06 3.73
CA LEU A 58 -5.20 -6.83 2.91
C LEU A 58 -5.51 -8.15 3.62
N GLU A 59 -6.71 -8.29 4.15
CA GLU A 59 -7.22 -9.55 4.69
C GLU A 59 -7.98 -10.27 3.57
N LEU A 60 -7.67 -11.55 3.37
CA LEU A 60 -8.23 -12.39 2.32
C LEU A 60 -8.85 -13.63 2.96
N LYS A 61 -10.14 -13.84 2.73
CA LYS A 61 -10.85 -15.04 3.18
C LYS A 61 -11.34 -15.83 1.98
N ASN A 62 -10.98 -17.11 1.93
CA ASN A 62 -11.55 -18.04 0.99
C ASN A 62 -12.86 -18.60 1.55
N THR A 63 -13.99 -18.20 0.98
CA THR A 63 -15.32 -18.68 1.35
C THR A 63 -15.80 -19.85 0.47
N GLY A 64 -14.94 -20.31 -0.44
CA GLY A 64 -15.19 -21.43 -1.34
C GLY A 64 -14.85 -22.78 -0.73
N ALA A 65 -15.17 -23.85 -1.46
CA ALA A 65 -14.92 -25.22 -1.05
C ALA A 65 -13.57 -25.80 -1.52
N ILE A 66 -12.81 -25.02 -2.27
CA ILE A 66 -11.52 -25.43 -2.83
C ILE A 66 -10.43 -24.44 -2.46
N GLU A 67 -9.20 -24.92 -2.46
CA GLU A 67 -8.00 -24.13 -2.25
C GLU A 67 -7.77 -23.15 -3.40
N GLU A 68 -7.41 -21.90 -3.07
CA GLU A 68 -7.18 -20.84 -4.04
C GLU A 68 -5.75 -20.30 -3.97
N ILE A 69 -5.11 -20.19 -5.14
CA ILE A 69 -3.78 -19.60 -5.28
C ILE A 69 -3.94 -18.21 -5.89
N LEU A 70 -3.49 -17.20 -5.16
CA LEU A 70 -3.59 -15.79 -5.54
C LEU A 70 -2.22 -15.16 -5.65
N GLU A 71 -1.99 -14.39 -6.72
CA GLU A 71 -0.87 -13.46 -6.82
C GLU A 71 -1.35 -12.08 -6.33
N ILE A 72 -0.75 -11.59 -5.27
CA ILE A 72 -1.06 -10.29 -4.70
C ILE A 72 0.04 -9.32 -5.08
N THR A 73 -0.34 -8.21 -5.70
CA THR A 73 0.58 -7.15 -6.10
C THR A 73 0.17 -5.83 -5.43
N GLY A 74 1.08 -5.28 -4.64
CA GLY A 74 1.00 -3.90 -4.15
C GLY A 74 1.97 -3.02 -4.94
N PHE A 75 1.56 -1.79 -5.27
CA PHE A 75 2.47 -0.85 -5.92
C PHE A 75 2.19 0.60 -5.52
N ILE A 76 3.24 1.41 -5.59
CA ILE A 76 3.20 2.86 -5.41
C ILE A 76 4.14 3.56 -6.41
N GLU A 77 3.83 4.78 -6.77
CA GLU A 77 4.76 5.71 -7.43
C GLU A 77 5.40 6.58 -6.34
N PRO A 78 6.70 6.41 -6.04
CA PRO A 78 7.36 7.18 -4.98
C PRO A 78 7.55 8.64 -5.41
N ILE A 79 7.02 9.58 -4.64
CA ILE A 79 7.26 11.00 -4.77
C ILE A 79 7.88 11.48 -3.46
N ILE A 80 9.20 11.70 -3.46
CA ILE A 80 9.98 12.10 -2.28
C ILE A 80 10.62 13.47 -2.56
N SER A 81 9.83 14.39 -3.05
CA SER A 81 10.27 15.76 -3.35
C SER A 81 9.22 16.77 -2.90
N ASP A 82 9.60 18.03 -2.83
CA ASP A 82 8.64 19.10 -2.65
C ASP A 82 7.61 19.10 -3.79
N LYS A 83 6.34 19.37 -3.46
CA LYS A 83 5.23 19.35 -4.42
C LYS A 83 5.48 20.23 -5.65
N MET A 84 6.06 21.42 -5.46
CA MET A 84 6.30 22.35 -6.56
C MET A 84 7.45 21.88 -7.45
N GLN A 85 8.48 21.26 -6.86
CA GLN A 85 9.59 20.67 -7.60
C GLN A 85 9.12 19.47 -8.42
N ASP A 86 8.29 18.59 -7.85
CA ASP A 86 7.74 17.45 -8.58
C ASP A 86 6.86 17.90 -9.74
N TYR A 87 5.98 18.87 -9.51
CA TYR A 87 5.11 19.42 -10.55
C TYR A 87 5.90 20.07 -11.71
N ALA A 88 6.96 20.83 -11.39
CA ALA A 88 7.74 21.55 -12.38
C ALA A 88 8.69 20.61 -13.17
N HIS A 89 9.33 19.64 -12.52
CA HIS A 89 10.43 18.87 -13.08
C HIS A 89 10.46 17.40 -12.59
N LYS A 90 9.35 16.68 -12.71
CA LYS A 90 9.21 15.27 -12.22
C LYS A 90 10.35 14.37 -12.70
N ALA A 91 10.64 14.37 -13.99
CA ALA A 91 11.68 13.49 -14.56
C ALA A 91 13.08 13.82 -14.01
N PHE A 92 13.36 15.10 -13.75
CA PHE A 92 14.62 15.51 -13.16
C PHE A 92 14.73 15.05 -11.70
N ASN A 93 13.68 15.19 -10.91
CA ASN A 93 13.66 14.73 -9.52
C ASN A 93 13.86 13.23 -9.38
N ASN A 94 13.34 12.45 -10.32
CA ASN A 94 13.52 10.99 -10.33
C ASN A 94 14.98 10.54 -10.48
N LEU A 95 15.84 11.36 -11.08
CA LEU A 95 17.27 11.05 -11.22
C LEU A 95 18.04 11.01 -9.90
N PHE A 96 17.48 11.60 -8.84
CA PHE A 96 18.08 11.61 -7.51
C PHE A 96 17.58 10.48 -6.61
N LEU A 97 16.70 9.63 -7.12
CA LEU A 97 16.22 8.45 -6.43
C LEU A 97 17.13 7.27 -6.71
N SER A 98 17.60 6.62 -5.66
CA SER A 98 18.31 5.34 -5.75
C SER A 98 17.56 4.29 -4.96
N TYR A 99 17.63 3.05 -5.42
CA TYR A 99 16.89 1.92 -4.88
C TYR A 99 17.84 0.85 -4.40
N GLU A 100 17.56 0.28 -3.23
CA GLU A 100 18.25 -0.83 -2.63
C GLU A 100 17.24 -1.89 -2.21
N TYR A 101 17.52 -3.17 -2.45
CA TYR A 101 16.71 -4.26 -1.92
C TYR A 101 17.40 -4.90 -0.72
N ILE A 102 16.66 -5.04 0.37
CA ILE A 102 17.15 -5.62 1.62
C ILE A 102 16.54 -7.01 1.77
N ASP A 103 17.31 -8.02 1.42
CA ASP A 103 16.87 -9.43 1.36
C ASP A 103 16.35 -9.94 2.71
N SER A 104 16.97 -9.54 3.82
CA SER A 104 16.59 -10.03 5.15
C SER A 104 15.15 -9.69 5.56
N THR A 105 14.59 -8.65 4.98
CA THR A 105 13.23 -8.16 5.30
C THR A 105 12.34 -8.03 4.08
N ASN A 106 12.79 -8.42 2.88
CA ASN A 106 12.05 -8.20 1.62
C ASN A 106 11.59 -6.75 1.45
N THR A 107 12.50 -5.79 1.68
CA THR A 107 12.18 -4.36 1.68
C THR A 107 12.90 -3.65 0.56
N ILE A 108 12.18 -2.83 -0.21
CA ILE A 108 12.78 -1.86 -1.12
C ILE A 108 13.00 -0.56 -0.35
N LEU A 109 14.25 -0.16 -0.21
CA LEU A 109 14.64 1.11 0.36
C LEU A 109 14.94 2.09 -0.77
N ILE A 110 14.28 3.23 -0.76
CA ILE A 110 14.47 4.33 -1.68
C ILE A 110 15.21 5.42 -0.93
N LYS A 111 16.26 5.94 -1.51
CA LYS A 111 16.99 7.11 -1.01
C LYS A 111 16.83 8.24 -2.02
N ARG A 112 16.32 9.38 -1.58
CA ARG A 112 16.46 10.65 -2.30
C ARG A 112 17.69 11.36 -1.81
N LYS A 113 18.65 11.52 -2.71
CA LYS A 113 19.87 12.26 -2.42
C LYS A 113 19.58 13.78 -2.41
N SER A 114 20.10 14.46 -1.39
CA SER A 114 20.00 15.92 -1.28
C SER A 114 20.64 16.63 -2.47
N HIS A 115 20.04 17.73 -2.91
CA HIS A 115 20.58 18.55 -3.99
C HIS A 115 21.60 19.59 -3.51
N THR A 116 21.47 20.02 -2.26
CA THR A 116 22.29 21.08 -1.65
C THR A 116 22.84 20.61 -0.31
N ALA A 117 23.91 21.26 0.14
CA ALA A 117 24.50 20.95 1.45
C ALA A 117 23.58 21.28 2.66
N SER A 118 22.51 22.03 2.43
CA SER A 118 21.52 22.40 3.46
C SER A 118 20.32 21.47 3.51
N GLU A 119 20.13 20.61 2.50
CA GLU A 119 19.07 19.58 2.48
C GLU A 119 19.56 18.29 3.11
N GLN A 120 18.66 17.54 3.71
CA GLN A 120 18.94 16.21 4.23
C GLN A 120 18.52 15.14 3.20
N ASP A 121 19.17 13.99 3.24
CA ASP A 121 18.74 12.81 2.52
C ASP A 121 17.40 12.32 3.09
N ILE A 122 16.48 11.91 2.23
CA ILE A 122 15.20 11.34 2.64
C ILE A 122 15.15 9.87 2.21
N TYR A 123 14.67 9.04 3.10
CA TYR A 123 14.52 7.61 2.88
C TYR A 123 13.04 7.23 2.91
N MET A 124 12.65 6.33 1.99
CA MET A 124 11.35 5.68 2.01
C MET A 124 11.58 4.16 1.91
N ALA A 125 11.02 3.41 2.83
CA ALA A 125 11.04 1.96 2.78
C ALA A 125 9.65 1.43 2.41
N VAL A 126 9.61 0.48 1.51
CA VAL A 126 8.38 -0.21 1.07
C VAL A 126 8.58 -1.71 1.25
N ASN A 127 7.67 -2.33 1.96
CA ASN A 127 7.72 -3.74 2.29
C ASN A 127 6.39 -4.43 2.00
N LEU A 128 6.45 -5.68 1.57
CA LEU A 128 5.30 -6.56 1.43
C LEU A 128 5.49 -7.75 2.37
N PHE A 129 4.67 -7.80 3.43
CA PHE A 129 4.79 -8.77 4.50
C PHE A 129 3.56 -9.67 4.63
N THR A 130 3.79 -10.98 4.75
CA THR A 130 2.80 -11.96 5.19
C THR A 130 3.49 -13.03 6.02
N GLN A 131 2.79 -13.59 7.00
CA GLN A 131 3.38 -14.59 7.89
C GLN A 131 3.34 -16.01 7.33
N ASN A 132 2.28 -16.35 6.61
CA ASN A 132 1.97 -17.73 6.26
C ASN A 132 1.50 -17.85 4.80
N ASN A 133 1.48 -19.09 4.33
CA ASN A 133 0.85 -19.49 3.05
C ASN A 133 1.52 -18.91 1.80
N THR A 134 2.80 -18.54 1.88
CA THR A 134 3.55 -18.04 0.72
C THR A 134 4.00 -19.15 -0.20
N ILE A 135 3.95 -18.90 -1.50
CA ILE A 135 4.54 -19.73 -2.55
C ILE A 135 5.61 -18.89 -3.24
N GLY A 136 6.85 -19.40 -3.22
CA GLY A 136 7.99 -18.70 -3.79
C GLY A 136 8.43 -17.48 -2.98
N GLU A 137 9.32 -16.70 -3.57
CA GLU A 137 9.88 -15.50 -2.99
C GLU A 137 9.12 -14.25 -3.43
N VAL A 138 9.28 -13.16 -2.68
CA VAL A 138 8.76 -11.85 -3.09
C VAL A 138 9.44 -11.41 -4.39
N GLU A 139 8.64 -11.03 -5.35
CA GLU A 139 9.12 -10.43 -6.60
C GLU A 139 8.93 -8.92 -6.53
N TYR A 140 9.81 -8.16 -7.21
CA TYR A 140 9.71 -6.70 -7.26
C TYR A 140 10.13 -6.13 -8.60
N GLU A 141 9.54 -4.97 -8.95
CA GLU A 141 9.86 -4.16 -10.12
C GLU A 141 9.92 -2.69 -9.74
N ILE A 142 10.92 -1.97 -10.24
CA ILE A 142 11.08 -0.52 -9.97
C ILE A 142 10.90 0.35 -11.22
N ASP A 143 10.77 -0.25 -12.38
CA ASP A 143 10.59 0.44 -13.65
C ASP A 143 9.12 0.42 -14.08
N LYS A 144 8.51 1.60 -14.20
CA LYS A 144 7.10 1.75 -14.50
C LYS A 144 6.73 1.31 -15.92
N GLU A 145 7.61 1.57 -16.90
CA GLU A 145 7.36 1.14 -18.28
C GLU A 145 7.37 -0.38 -18.42
N ARG A 146 8.22 -1.06 -17.65
CA ARG A 146 8.21 -2.54 -17.59
C ARG A 146 6.96 -3.05 -16.94
N PHE A 147 6.60 -2.51 -15.78
CA PHE A 147 5.44 -2.96 -14.99
C PHE A 147 4.13 -2.76 -15.73
N PHE A 148 3.82 -1.55 -16.17
CA PHE A 148 2.57 -1.24 -16.86
C PHE A 148 2.60 -1.59 -18.36
N GLY A 149 3.75 -1.53 -19.00
CA GLY A 149 3.86 -1.54 -20.45
C GLY A 149 3.65 -0.14 -21.03
N ARG A 150 4.03 0.01 -22.29
CA ARG A 150 3.96 1.28 -22.99
C ARG A 150 2.51 1.74 -23.21
N CYS A 151 2.18 2.95 -22.77
CA CYS A 151 0.85 3.56 -22.91
C CYS A 151 -0.30 2.78 -22.26
N ASN A 152 -0.03 1.91 -21.30
CA ASN A 152 -1.04 1.18 -20.54
C ASN A 152 -1.00 1.60 -19.08
N TYR A 153 -2.15 2.06 -18.54
CA TYR A 153 -2.28 2.53 -17.17
C TYR A 153 -3.43 1.88 -16.40
N LYS A 154 -4.14 0.91 -17.01
CA LYS A 154 -5.27 0.24 -16.37
C LYS A 154 -4.84 -1.01 -15.64
N VAL A 155 -4.43 -2.03 -16.39
CA VAL A 155 -3.95 -3.29 -15.84
C VAL A 155 -2.47 -3.40 -16.14
N PRO A 156 -1.60 -3.56 -15.12
CA PRO A 156 -0.17 -3.72 -15.37
C PRO A 156 0.08 -4.92 -16.27
N LYS A 157 0.88 -4.72 -17.33
CA LYS A 157 1.21 -5.76 -18.31
C LYS A 157 1.84 -7.01 -17.66
N GLU A 158 2.72 -6.80 -16.69
CA GLU A 158 3.36 -7.89 -15.99
C GLU A 158 2.37 -8.71 -15.15
N VAL A 159 1.36 -8.05 -14.55
CA VAL A 159 0.28 -8.73 -13.83
C VAL A 159 -0.67 -9.45 -14.80
N GLU A 160 -1.12 -8.77 -15.86
CA GLU A 160 -2.06 -9.32 -16.85
C GLU A 160 -1.54 -10.59 -17.52
N ASN A 161 -0.25 -10.61 -17.82
CA ASN A 161 0.39 -11.73 -18.50
C ASN A 161 1.13 -12.69 -17.57
N SER A 162 1.03 -12.50 -16.24
CA SER A 162 1.73 -13.29 -15.23
C SER A 162 3.25 -13.37 -15.49
N ILE A 163 3.83 -12.26 -15.91
CA ILE A 163 5.27 -12.14 -16.15
C ILE A 163 5.98 -12.02 -14.80
N PRO A 164 7.06 -12.76 -14.55
CA PRO A 164 7.88 -12.57 -13.38
C PRO A 164 8.47 -11.14 -13.37
N PHE A 165 8.46 -10.49 -12.21
CA PHE A 165 9.10 -9.18 -12.05
C PHE A 165 10.62 -9.31 -12.15
N SER A 166 11.28 -8.28 -12.64
CA SER A 166 12.69 -8.35 -13.02
C SER A 166 13.66 -8.54 -11.87
N ARG A 167 13.26 -8.17 -10.64
CA ARG A 167 14.10 -8.13 -9.44
C ARG A 167 15.39 -7.30 -9.63
N LYS A 168 15.35 -6.34 -10.54
CA LYS A 168 16.46 -5.44 -10.80
C LYS A 168 16.33 -4.19 -9.94
N ILE A 169 17.44 -3.78 -9.37
CA ILE A 169 17.58 -2.57 -8.56
C ILE A 169 18.59 -1.65 -9.26
N GLY A 170 18.46 -0.36 -9.00
CA GLY A 170 19.36 0.65 -9.55
C GLY A 170 18.65 1.98 -9.75
N TYR A 171 18.95 2.64 -10.85
CA TYR A 171 18.34 3.91 -11.23
C TYR A 171 17.31 3.70 -12.34
N THR A 172 16.19 4.41 -12.23
CA THR A 172 15.18 4.46 -13.28
C THR A 172 14.70 5.89 -13.47
N THR A 173 14.31 6.24 -14.68
CA THR A 173 13.80 7.57 -15.04
C THR A 173 12.29 7.71 -14.78
N ASP A 174 11.57 6.60 -14.77
CA ASP A 174 10.13 6.56 -14.47
C ASP A 174 9.87 5.50 -13.36
N PRO A 175 10.02 5.88 -12.09
CA PRO A 175 10.02 4.97 -10.98
C PRO A 175 8.61 4.49 -10.60
N ILE A 176 8.57 3.24 -10.20
CA ILE A 176 7.49 2.60 -9.45
C ILE A 176 8.11 1.69 -8.40
N VAL A 177 7.40 1.39 -7.34
CA VAL A 177 7.71 0.25 -6.48
C VAL A 177 6.54 -0.70 -6.56
N ALA A 178 6.70 -1.79 -7.26
CA ALA A 178 5.76 -2.88 -7.33
C ALA A 178 6.35 -4.10 -6.64
N MET A 179 5.60 -4.72 -5.74
CA MET A 179 5.97 -5.93 -5.03
C MET A 179 4.87 -6.96 -5.16
N LYS A 180 5.24 -8.21 -5.43
CA LYS A 180 4.31 -9.30 -5.66
C LYS A 180 4.66 -10.51 -4.79
N GLN A 181 3.64 -11.12 -4.19
CA GLN A 181 3.74 -12.39 -3.48
C GLN A 181 2.60 -13.31 -3.88
N THR A 182 2.92 -14.56 -4.15
CA THR A 182 1.91 -15.61 -4.34
C THR A 182 1.58 -16.24 -3.00
N ILE A 183 0.30 -16.41 -2.74
CA ILE A 183 -0.22 -17.05 -1.53
C ILE A 183 -1.20 -18.16 -1.87
N ASN A 184 -1.32 -19.10 -0.96
CA ASN A 184 -2.27 -20.21 -1.03
C ASN A 184 -3.25 -20.11 0.14
N ILE A 185 -4.56 -20.14 -0.14
CA ILE A 185 -5.60 -19.98 0.87
C ILE A 185 -6.54 -21.20 0.80
N ARG A 186 -6.56 -21.97 1.90
CA ARG A 186 -7.44 -23.13 2.02
C ARG A 186 -8.90 -22.71 2.19
N PRO A 187 -9.86 -23.62 1.96
CA PRO A 187 -11.26 -23.36 2.27
C PRO A 187 -11.46 -22.84 3.70
N GLU A 188 -12.31 -21.82 3.85
CA GLU A 188 -12.64 -21.14 5.11
C GLU A 188 -11.44 -20.49 5.83
N GLU A 189 -10.25 -20.49 5.24
CA GLU A 189 -9.07 -19.87 5.80
C GLU A 189 -9.07 -18.36 5.55
N THR A 190 -8.53 -17.62 6.53
CA THR A 190 -8.26 -16.20 6.41
C THR A 190 -6.76 -15.96 6.55
N THR A 191 -6.19 -15.25 5.60
CA THR A 191 -4.79 -14.78 5.62
C THR A 191 -4.72 -13.28 5.43
N TYR A 192 -3.55 -12.68 5.67
CA TYR A 192 -3.36 -11.25 5.44
C TYR A 192 -2.00 -10.96 4.81
N ILE A 193 -1.96 -9.86 4.08
CA ILE A 193 -0.75 -9.24 3.56
C ILE A 193 -0.74 -7.78 3.97
N ASP A 194 0.38 -7.33 4.51
CA ASP A 194 0.63 -5.94 4.86
C ASP A 194 1.57 -5.30 3.84
N PHE A 195 1.13 -4.19 3.26
CA PHE A 195 1.96 -3.30 2.47
C PHE A 195 2.35 -2.13 3.38
N ILE A 196 3.62 -2.12 3.80
CA ILE A 196 4.15 -1.22 4.81
C ILE A 196 5.00 -0.17 4.13
N ILE A 197 4.72 1.11 4.41
CA ILE A 197 5.46 2.25 3.89
C ILE A 197 5.95 3.06 5.07
N SER A 198 7.27 3.28 5.16
CA SER A 198 7.88 4.15 6.17
C SER A 198 8.74 5.21 5.49
N VAL A 199 8.70 6.45 6.01
CA VAL A 199 9.45 7.59 5.45
C VAL A 199 10.23 8.27 6.58
N GLY A 200 11.40 8.83 6.29
CA GLY A 200 12.18 9.59 7.28
C GLY A 200 13.53 10.04 6.75
N GLU A 201 14.24 10.80 7.58
CA GLU A 201 15.58 11.32 7.27
C GLU A 201 16.69 10.36 7.71
N ASP A 202 16.39 9.44 8.62
CA ASP A 202 17.33 8.43 9.09
C ASP A 202 17.01 7.04 8.53
N ARG A 203 18.00 6.46 7.85
CA ARG A 203 17.91 5.13 7.21
C ARG A 203 17.57 4.03 8.22
N GLU A 204 18.22 4.06 9.37
CA GLU A 204 18.07 2.99 10.37
C GLU A 204 16.68 3.05 11.02
N ASN A 205 16.19 4.25 11.30
CA ASN A 205 14.86 4.43 11.88
C ASN A 205 13.75 3.99 10.90
N VAL A 206 13.88 4.33 9.62
CA VAL A 206 12.92 3.92 8.58
C VAL A 206 12.85 2.39 8.47
N LEU A 207 13.99 1.71 8.49
CA LEU A 207 14.04 0.25 8.44
C LEU A 207 13.54 -0.41 9.74
N LYS A 208 13.87 0.17 10.89
CA LYS A 208 13.37 -0.28 12.19
C LYS A 208 11.84 -0.21 12.26
N ASN A 209 11.26 0.83 11.70
CA ASN A 209 9.82 1.00 11.61
C ASN A 209 9.18 -0.10 10.77
N VAL A 210 9.75 -0.45 9.61
CA VAL A 210 9.29 -1.58 8.80
C VAL A 210 9.30 -2.87 9.62
N VAL A 211 10.43 -3.20 10.26
CA VAL A 211 10.57 -4.41 11.08
C VAL A 211 9.54 -4.45 12.21
N ARG A 212 9.26 -3.31 12.85
CA ARG A 212 8.23 -3.19 13.91
C ARG A 212 6.85 -3.64 13.39
N PHE A 213 6.47 -3.23 12.18
CA PHE A 213 5.17 -3.54 11.58
C PHE A 213 5.13 -4.89 10.83
N MET A 214 6.26 -5.57 10.62
CA MET A 214 6.30 -6.97 10.19
C MET A 214 5.82 -7.94 11.30
N ASN A 215 5.30 -7.41 12.40
CA ASN A 215 4.70 -8.17 13.49
C ASN A 215 3.19 -7.90 13.54
N ASN A 216 2.40 -8.96 13.34
CA ASN A 216 0.94 -8.88 13.35
C ASN A 216 0.35 -8.27 14.62
N GLU A 217 0.94 -8.57 15.78
CA GLU A 217 0.45 -8.06 17.06
C GLU A 217 0.70 -6.54 17.18
N ASN A 218 1.83 -6.04 16.68
CA ASN A 218 2.08 -4.60 16.65
C ASN A 218 1.10 -3.89 15.72
N THR A 219 0.85 -4.44 14.55
CA THR A 219 -0.12 -3.87 13.60
C THR A 219 -1.52 -3.87 14.19
N LYS A 220 -1.99 -4.97 14.80
CA LYS A 220 -3.29 -5.02 15.49
C LYS A 220 -3.38 -4.01 16.61
N ARG A 221 -2.34 -3.92 17.45
CA ARG A 221 -2.29 -2.94 18.54
C ARG A 221 -2.40 -1.51 18.04
N THR A 222 -1.75 -1.18 16.94
CA THR A 222 -1.86 0.15 16.32
C THR A 222 -3.30 0.43 15.86
N PHE A 223 -3.99 -0.54 15.24
CA PHE A 223 -5.41 -0.40 14.92
C PHE A 223 -6.27 -0.09 16.15
N GLU A 224 -6.05 -0.81 17.25
CA GLU A 224 -6.80 -0.62 18.50
C GLU A 224 -6.49 0.75 19.14
N LEU A 225 -5.23 1.17 19.14
CA LEU A 225 -4.82 2.47 19.68
C LEU A 225 -5.42 3.63 18.86
N LEU A 226 -5.39 3.55 17.54
CA LEU A 226 -5.99 4.56 16.66
C LEU A 226 -7.48 4.68 16.91
N LYS A 227 -8.18 3.55 17.05
CA LYS A 227 -9.61 3.54 17.39
C LYS A 227 -9.87 4.21 18.74
N ALA A 228 -9.13 3.82 19.76
CA ALA A 228 -9.27 4.39 21.10
C ALA A 228 -8.98 5.90 21.12
N LYS A 229 -7.95 6.35 20.38
CA LYS A 229 -7.62 7.77 20.21
C LYS A 229 -8.75 8.52 19.52
N SER A 230 -9.25 8.04 18.40
CA SER A 230 -10.37 8.64 17.66
C SER A 230 -11.63 8.75 18.54
N GLU A 231 -11.97 7.70 19.30
CA GLU A 231 -13.09 7.73 20.25
C GLU A 231 -12.88 8.77 21.37
N ALA A 232 -11.65 8.91 21.88
CA ALA A 232 -11.33 9.91 22.89
C ALA A 232 -11.43 11.33 22.35
N GLU A 233 -10.92 11.60 21.16
CA GLU A 233 -11.02 12.90 20.48
C GLU A 233 -12.47 13.26 20.19
N ASN A 234 -13.28 12.33 19.68
CA ASN A 234 -14.71 12.55 19.43
C ASN A 234 -15.47 12.91 20.74
N ARG A 235 -15.15 12.22 21.84
CA ARG A 235 -15.73 12.56 23.17
C ARG A 235 -15.31 13.93 23.65
N TYR A 236 -14.03 14.27 23.49
CA TYR A 236 -13.50 15.61 23.85
C TYR A 236 -14.19 16.72 23.07
N LEU A 237 -14.44 16.51 21.78
CA LEU A 237 -15.15 17.45 20.91
C LEU A 237 -16.68 17.40 21.11
N GLY A 238 -17.21 16.52 21.94
CA GLY A 238 -18.64 16.37 22.17
C GLY A 238 -19.41 15.79 20.97
N LEU A 239 -18.72 15.18 20.00
CA LEU A 239 -19.33 14.63 18.80
C LEU A 239 -19.95 13.25 19.08
N LYS A 240 -21.15 13.00 18.52
CA LYS A 240 -21.88 11.74 18.70
C LYS A 240 -22.48 11.25 17.39
N GLY A 241 -22.34 9.95 17.13
CA GLY A 241 -23.08 9.25 16.06
C GLY A 241 -23.10 9.99 14.74
N LYS A 242 -24.27 10.53 14.37
CA LYS A 242 -24.48 11.24 13.09
C LYS A 242 -23.62 12.49 12.90
N ASP A 243 -23.22 13.16 13.97
CA ASP A 243 -22.36 14.34 13.86
C ASP A 243 -21.00 13.98 13.28
N ILE A 244 -20.46 12.83 13.68
CA ILE A 244 -19.17 12.31 13.17
C ILE A 244 -19.25 12.07 11.66
N GLU A 245 -20.34 11.41 11.20
CA GLU A 245 -20.54 11.16 9.78
C GLU A 245 -20.65 12.46 8.96
N ILE A 246 -21.38 13.45 9.47
CA ILE A 246 -21.54 14.75 8.83
C ILE A 246 -20.20 15.48 8.72
N TYR A 247 -19.42 15.53 9.81
CA TYR A 247 -18.11 16.18 9.80
C TYR A 247 -17.13 15.48 8.86
N GLN A 248 -17.13 14.15 8.79
CA GLN A 248 -16.32 13.40 7.83
C GLN A 248 -16.70 13.71 6.38
N GLN A 249 -18.01 13.76 6.05
CA GLN A 249 -18.46 14.14 4.72
C GLN A 249 -18.05 15.57 4.37
N MET A 250 -18.12 16.49 5.33
CA MET A 250 -17.67 17.88 5.13
C MET A 250 -16.17 17.96 4.88
N LEU A 251 -15.35 17.22 5.64
CA LEU A 251 -13.90 17.17 5.43
C LEU A 251 -13.55 16.61 4.04
N LEU A 252 -14.19 15.55 3.61
CA LEU A 252 -14.00 14.99 2.27
C LEU A 252 -14.37 16.02 1.18
N SER A 253 -15.47 16.77 1.35
CA SER A 253 -15.86 17.82 0.41
C SER A 253 -14.86 18.96 0.35
N LEU A 254 -14.30 19.38 1.49
CA LEU A 254 -13.27 20.42 1.56
C LEU A 254 -11.96 19.99 0.87
N ILE A 255 -11.55 18.73 1.03
CA ILE A 255 -10.38 18.18 0.33
C ILE A 255 -10.57 18.24 -1.19
N HIS A 256 -11.78 18.00 -1.69
CA HIS A 256 -12.08 18.12 -3.12
C HIS A 256 -12.05 19.57 -3.61
N ILE A 257 -12.55 20.53 -2.84
CA ILE A 257 -12.53 21.95 -3.20
C ILE A 257 -11.11 22.50 -3.32
N TRP A 258 -10.18 22.04 -2.50
CA TRP A 258 -8.77 22.47 -2.54
C TRP A 258 -7.97 21.85 -3.70
N ARG A 259 -8.51 20.90 -4.43
CA ARG A 259 -7.88 20.27 -5.59
C ARG A 259 -8.33 20.85 -6.95
N CYS A 260 -9.29 21.75 -6.98
CA CYS A 260 -9.70 22.52 -8.15
C CYS A 260 -9.00 23.93 -8.16
#